data_a89b0e7d029b950e7371879442e22e0c
#
_entry.id   a89b0e7d029b950e7371879442e22e0c
#
_cell.length_a   1.000
_cell.length_b   1.000
_cell.length_c   1.000
_cell.angle_alpha   90.00
_cell.angle_beta   90.00
_cell.angle_gamma   90.00
#
_symmetry.space_group_name_H-M   'P 1'
#
loop_
_entity.id
_entity.type
_entity.pdbx_description
1 polymer ?
#
loop_
_entity_poly.entity_id
_entity_poly.type
_entity_poly.pdbx_seq_one_letter_code
_entity_poly.pdbx_strand_id
1 'polypeptide(L)'
;MCIGCHGIKGYQASFPEVYRVPMISGQNPKYLVAALTAYKQGDRKHPTMRAIAYSLSEQDINDIANYYAANGLDASQHLADKPNHEPSAQVSALLQKAACVSCHGANFSKPIENYPKIAGQHNDYLFAALRAYKTENNPKMGRNNAVMGAVAKLFSTAELKALSSYVGSLDTELKTVPQSKFR
;
A
#
# COMPACT_ATOMS: atom_id res chain seq x y z
N MET A 1 -7.64 -3.08 -17.55
CA MET A 1 -6.95 -1.82 -17.19
C MET A 1 -5.92 -2.03 -16.07
N CYS A 2 -6.27 -2.62 -14.93
CA CYS A 2 -5.37 -2.73 -13.75
C CYS A 2 -4.03 -3.41 -14.05
N ILE A 3 -4.04 -4.52 -14.80
CA ILE A 3 -2.85 -5.32 -15.14
C ILE A 3 -1.83 -4.57 -16.00
N GLY A 4 -2.25 -3.55 -16.77
CA GLY A 4 -1.35 -2.73 -17.58
C GLY A 4 -0.35 -1.89 -16.77
N CYS A 5 -0.57 -1.79 -15.46
CA CYS A 5 0.34 -1.13 -14.54
C CYS A 5 0.71 -2.07 -13.37
N HIS A 6 -0.29 -2.60 -12.66
CA HIS A 6 -0.08 -3.45 -11.49
C HIS A 6 0.39 -4.88 -11.81
N GLY A 7 0.31 -5.32 -13.06
CA GLY A 7 0.79 -6.61 -13.54
C GLY A 7 2.19 -6.57 -14.19
N ILE A 8 2.84 -5.44 -14.24
CA ILE A 8 4.16 -5.29 -14.87
C ILE A 8 5.23 -5.11 -13.78
N LYS A 9 6.16 -6.08 -13.67
CA LYS A 9 7.25 -5.99 -12.71
C LYS A 9 8.12 -4.75 -12.96
N GLY A 10 8.37 -3.98 -11.93
CA GLY A 10 9.22 -2.79 -11.98
C GLY A 10 8.60 -1.58 -12.70
N TYR A 11 7.34 -1.66 -13.12
CA TYR A 11 6.67 -0.51 -13.74
C TYR A 11 6.60 0.67 -12.77
N GLN A 12 6.98 1.85 -13.26
CA GLN A 12 7.01 3.08 -12.48
C GLN A 12 5.91 4.05 -12.92
N ALA A 13 5.22 4.61 -11.95
CA ALA A 13 4.43 5.81 -12.17
C ALA A 13 5.38 6.99 -12.41
N SER A 14 5.04 7.86 -13.37
CA SER A 14 5.82 9.07 -13.67
C SER A 14 5.12 10.35 -13.24
N PHE A 15 3.87 10.25 -12.84
CA PHE A 15 3.05 11.39 -12.45
C PHE A 15 2.03 10.97 -11.38
N PRO A 16 1.79 11.79 -10.34
CA PRO A 16 2.42 13.07 -9.99
C PRO A 16 3.82 12.95 -9.38
N GLU A 17 4.28 11.76 -9.05
CA GLU A 17 5.60 11.44 -8.51
C GLU A 17 6.12 10.14 -9.12
N VAL A 18 7.44 9.96 -9.13
CA VAL A 18 8.10 8.75 -9.62
C VAL A 18 8.23 7.74 -8.48
N TYR A 19 7.57 6.61 -8.61
CA TYR A 19 7.71 5.44 -7.74
C TYR A 19 7.19 4.18 -8.45
N ARG A 20 7.57 3.01 -7.98
CA ARG A 20 7.06 1.74 -8.51
C ARG A 20 5.57 1.60 -8.21
N VAL A 21 4.80 1.20 -9.21
CA VAL A 21 3.37 0.92 -9.04
C VAL A 21 3.19 -0.18 -8.00
N PRO A 22 2.35 0.03 -6.98
CA PRO A 22 2.28 -0.88 -5.84
C PRO A 22 1.78 -2.27 -6.21
N MET A 23 2.28 -3.27 -5.51
CA MET A 23 1.76 -4.63 -5.55
C MET A 23 0.37 -4.65 -4.91
N ILE A 24 -0.59 -5.21 -5.61
CA ILE A 24 -1.98 -5.32 -5.14
C ILE A 24 -2.48 -6.76 -5.03
N SER A 25 -1.82 -7.71 -5.71
CA SER A 25 -2.14 -9.13 -5.58
C SER A 25 -1.74 -9.63 -4.20
N GLY A 26 -2.61 -10.38 -3.54
CA GLY A 26 -2.46 -10.84 -2.16
C GLY A 26 -2.81 -9.79 -1.10
N GLN A 27 -3.26 -8.60 -1.48
CA GLN A 27 -3.61 -7.53 -0.54
C GLN A 27 -4.95 -7.81 0.18
N ASN A 28 -5.15 -7.19 1.33
CA ASN A 28 -6.40 -7.25 2.09
C ASN A 28 -7.58 -6.72 1.24
N PRO A 29 -8.64 -7.52 1.02
CA PRO A 29 -9.75 -7.13 0.16
C PRO A 29 -10.50 -5.90 0.69
N LYS A 30 -10.74 -5.82 2.00
CA LYS A 30 -11.40 -4.66 2.61
C LYS A 30 -10.60 -3.37 2.42
N TYR A 31 -9.26 -3.48 2.48
CA TYR A 31 -8.40 -2.33 2.16
C TYR A 31 -8.47 -1.94 0.68
N LEU A 32 -8.51 -2.90 -0.24
CA LEU A 32 -8.64 -2.61 -1.67
C LEU A 32 -9.95 -1.89 -1.97
N VAL A 33 -11.07 -2.33 -1.37
CA VAL A 33 -12.36 -1.64 -1.46
C VAL A 33 -12.23 -0.20 -0.94
N ALA A 34 -11.72 -0.02 0.27
CA ALA A 34 -11.56 1.31 0.87
C ALA A 34 -10.65 2.22 0.02
N ALA A 35 -9.57 1.66 -0.55
CA ALA A 35 -8.64 2.43 -1.38
C ALA A 35 -9.27 2.88 -2.70
N LEU A 36 -10.00 1.99 -3.40
CA LEU A 36 -10.68 2.34 -4.65
C LEU A 36 -11.81 3.35 -4.40
N THR A 37 -12.58 3.17 -3.34
CA THR A 37 -13.62 4.11 -2.91
C THR A 37 -13.02 5.50 -2.61
N ALA A 38 -11.90 5.55 -1.87
CA ALA A 38 -11.22 6.80 -1.57
C ALA A 38 -10.69 7.51 -2.82
N TYR A 39 -10.21 6.77 -3.84
CA TYR A 39 -9.87 7.37 -5.13
C TYR A 39 -11.09 7.92 -5.85
N LYS A 40 -12.21 7.19 -5.87
CA LYS A 40 -13.46 7.62 -6.50
C LYS A 40 -14.00 8.89 -5.86
N GLN A 41 -13.98 8.99 -4.54
CA GLN A 41 -14.45 10.13 -3.75
C GLN A 41 -13.46 11.31 -3.75
N GLY A 42 -12.19 11.08 -4.09
CA GLY A 42 -11.15 12.13 -4.11
C GLY A 42 -10.39 12.30 -2.79
N ASP A 43 -10.66 11.48 -1.78
CA ASP A 43 -9.91 11.44 -0.52
C ASP A 43 -8.47 10.93 -0.73
N ARG A 44 -8.28 10.12 -1.75
CA ARG A 44 -6.98 9.68 -2.24
C ARG A 44 -6.71 10.31 -3.61
N LYS A 45 -5.79 11.25 -3.64
CA LYS A 45 -5.51 12.04 -4.84
C LYS A 45 -4.41 11.38 -5.66
N HIS A 46 -4.76 10.87 -6.80
CA HIS A 46 -3.87 10.37 -7.85
C HIS A 46 -4.64 10.39 -9.17
N PRO A 47 -4.31 11.27 -10.11
CA PRO A 47 -5.14 11.51 -11.30
C PRO A 47 -5.52 10.25 -12.07
N THR A 48 -4.55 9.38 -12.36
CA THR A 48 -4.78 8.11 -13.08
C THR A 48 -5.71 7.19 -12.31
N MET A 49 -5.43 6.94 -11.02
CA MET A 49 -6.26 6.03 -10.23
C MET A 49 -7.65 6.59 -9.97
N ARG A 50 -7.80 7.90 -9.83
CA ARG A 50 -9.10 8.56 -9.73
C ARG A 50 -9.92 8.36 -11.01
N ALA A 51 -9.31 8.56 -12.19
CA ALA A 51 -10.00 8.35 -13.46
C ALA A 51 -10.48 6.89 -13.62
N ILE A 52 -9.66 5.92 -13.24
CA ILE A 52 -10.03 4.50 -13.27
C ILE A 52 -11.15 4.21 -12.26
N ALA A 53 -11.01 4.63 -11.02
CA ALA A 53 -11.98 4.33 -9.96
C ALA A 53 -13.33 5.03 -10.16
N TYR A 54 -13.35 6.19 -10.84
CA TYR A 54 -14.56 6.96 -11.09
C TYR A 54 -15.62 6.17 -11.88
N SER A 55 -15.20 5.37 -12.86
CA SER A 55 -16.09 4.57 -13.71
C SER A 55 -16.58 3.26 -13.06
N LEU A 56 -16.02 2.85 -11.91
CA LEU A 56 -16.38 1.59 -11.27
C LEU A 56 -17.67 1.73 -10.45
N SER A 57 -18.58 0.75 -10.57
CA SER A 57 -19.69 0.56 -9.63
C SER A 57 -19.17 0.01 -8.29
N GLU A 58 -20.02 0.00 -7.28
CA GLU A 58 -19.70 -0.65 -5.99
C GLU A 58 -19.44 -2.15 -6.16
N GLN A 59 -20.20 -2.81 -7.04
CA GLN A 59 -20.01 -4.22 -7.35
C GLN A 59 -18.65 -4.45 -8.02
N ASP A 60 -18.28 -3.62 -9.02
CA ASP A 60 -16.97 -3.73 -9.67
C ASP A 60 -15.82 -3.57 -8.66
N ILE A 61 -15.94 -2.62 -7.73
CA ILE A 61 -14.94 -2.39 -6.68
C ILE A 61 -14.79 -3.63 -5.80
N ASN A 62 -15.90 -4.25 -5.38
CA ASN A 62 -15.86 -5.48 -4.57
C ASN A 62 -15.28 -6.65 -5.34
N ASP A 63 -15.68 -6.86 -6.58
CA ASP A 63 -15.21 -7.96 -7.42
C ASP A 63 -13.70 -7.84 -7.72
N ILE A 64 -13.25 -6.64 -8.09
CA ILE A 64 -11.82 -6.34 -8.29
C ILE A 64 -11.02 -6.56 -7.01
N ALA A 65 -11.53 -6.11 -5.86
CA ALA A 65 -10.85 -6.28 -4.58
C ALA A 65 -10.69 -7.75 -4.21
N ASN A 66 -11.75 -8.55 -4.35
CA ASN A 66 -11.71 -9.99 -4.07
C ASN A 66 -10.80 -10.74 -5.06
N TYR A 67 -10.85 -10.39 -6.34
CA TYR A 67 -9.97 -10.96 -7.34
C TYR A 67 -8.49 -10.73 -6.99
N TYR A 68 -8.10 -9.49 -6.73
CA TYR A 68 -6.69 -9.18 -6.41
C TYR A 68 -6.26 -9.71 -5.03
N ALA A 69 -7.16 -9.79 -4.07
CA ALA A 69 -6.86 -10.40 -2.78
C ALA A 69 -6.47 -11.88 -2.91
N ALA A 70 -7.11 -12.62 -3.82
CA ALA A 70 -6.84 -14.03 -4.07
C ALA A 70 -5.74 -14.26 -5.13
N ASN A 71 -5.52 -13.29 -6.03
CA ASN A 71 -4.63 -13.45 -7.17
C ASN A 71 -3.17 -13.63 -6.74
N GLY A 72 -2.56 -14.72 -7.16
CA GLY A 72 -1.15 -15.01 -6.91
C GLY A 72 -0.82 -15.44 -5.49
N LEU A 73 -1.82 -15.64 -4.62
CA LEU A 73 -1.60 -16.28 -3.33
C LEU A 73 -1.20 -17.76 -3.55
N ASP A 74 -0.19 -18.16 -2.81
CA ASP A 74 0.25 -19.53 -2.72
C ASP A 74 -0.13 -20.09 -1.35
N ALA A 75 -1.04 -21.06 -1.31
CA ALA A 75 -1.51 -21.65 -0.07
C ALA A 75 -0.41 -22.36 0.73
N SER A 76 0.71 -22.69 0.08
CA SER A 76 1.88 -23.29 0.75
C SER A 76 2.81 -22.24 1.37
N GLN A 77 2.68 -20.96 0.98
CA GLN A 77 3.51 -19.88 1.49
C GLN A 77 2.93 -19.33 2.79
N HIS A 78 3.55 -19.67 3.90
CA HIS A 78 3.18 -19.13 5.20
C HIS A 78 4.28 -18.18 5.69
N LEU A 79 3.92 -16.92 5.89
CA LEU A 79 4.81 -15.97 6.56
C LEU A 79 4.79 -16.22 8.08
N ALA A 80 5.96 -16.10 8.69
CA ALA A 80 6.08 -16.14 10.14
C ALA A 80 5.25 -15.02 10.81
N ASP A 81 4.91 -15.19 12.08
CA ASP A 81 4.15 -14.18 12.83
C ASP A 81 5.00 -12.95 13.19
N LYS A 82 6.32 -13.05 13.01
CA LYS A 82 7.29 -11.97 13.23
C LYS A 82 7.97 -11.58 11.93
N PRO A 83 8.53 -10.36 11.85
CA PRO A 83 9.39 -9.96 10.74
C PRO A 83 10.56 -10.94 10.55
N ASN A 84 10.97 -11.15 9.31
CA ASN A 84 12.10 -12.03 8.96
C ASN A 84 13.48 -11.48 9.39
N HIS A 85 13.55 -10.21 9.77
CA HIS A 85 14.71 -9.57 10.37
C HIS A 85 14.33 -8.41 11.27
N GLU A 86 15.18 -8.13 12.25
CA GLU A 86 14.95 -7.06 13.22
C GLU A 86 15.26 -5.68 12.63
N PRO A 87 14.53 -4.64 13.04
CA PRO A 87 14.84 -3.26 12.69
C PRO A 87 16.08 -2.78 13.44
N SER A 88 16.77 -1.77 12.92
CA SER A 88 17.76 -1.04 13.70
C SER A 88 17.11 -0.41 14.95
N ALA A 89 17.91 -0.12 15.98
CA ALA A 89 17.41 0.52 17.21
C ALA A 89 16.63 1.81 16.93
N GLN A 90 17.10 2.60 15.97
CA GLN A 90 16.42 3.82 15.55
C GLN A 90 15.05 3.52 14.94
N VAL A 91 14.95 2.57 14.01
CA VAL A 91 13.68 2.21 13.35
C VAL A 91 12.73 1.55 14.35
N SER A 92 13.24 0.73 15.27
CA SER A 92 12.44 0.14 16.35
C SER A 92 11.76 1.23 17.20
N ALA A 93 12.49 2.26 17.61
CA ALA A 93 11.92 3.38 18.34
C ALA A 93 10.83 4.13 17.56
N LEU A 94 11.02 4.32 16.23
CA LEU A 94 10.01 4.93 15.37
C LEU A 94 8.73 4.07 15.25
N LEU A 95 8.88 2.76 15.10
CA LEU A 95 7.74 1.83 15.03
C LEU A 95 6.94 1.82 16.34
N GLN A 96 7.63 1.86 17.48
CA GLN A 96 7.00 1.94 18.81
C GLN A 96 6.28 3.27 19.01
N LYS A 97 6.91 4.39 18.62
CA LYS A 97 6.34 5.74 18.76
C LYS A 97 4.95 5.87 18.14
N ALA A 98 4.67 5.18 17.04
CA ALA A 98 3.39 5.23 16.35
C ALA A 98 2.57 3.94 16.48
N ALA A 99 3.03 2.97 17.28
CA ALA A 99 2.36 1.68 17.49
C ALA A 99 1.93 0.99 16.17
N CYS A 100 2.78 1.02 15.13
CA CYS A 100 2.44 0.58 13.77
C CYS A 100 1.87 -0.85 13.73
N VAL A 101 2.41 -1.74 14.56
CA VAL A 101 2.00 -3.14 14.63
C VAL A 101 0.56 -3.34 15.13
N SER A 102 0.00 -2.39 15.86
CA SER A 102 -1.37 -2.49 16.40
C SER A 102 -2.43 -2.56 15.30
N CYS A 103 -2.17 -1.96 14.14
CA CYS A 103 -3.09 -1.93 13.00
C CYS A 103 -2.60 -2.82 11.84
N HIS A 104 -1.28 -2.81 11.56
CA HIS A 104 -0.71 -3.53 10.42
C HIS A 104 -0.28 -4.97 10.75
N GLY A 105 -0.43 -5.40 12.02
CA GLY A 105 -0.01 -6.72 12.51
C GLY A 105 1.48 -6.79 12.84
N ALA A 106 1.88 -7.76 13.66
CA ALA A 106 3.25 -7.87 14.17
C ALA A 106 4.30 -8.05 13.06
N ASN A 107 3.95 -8.75 11.98
CA ASN A 107 4.80 -8.95 10.80
C ASN A 107 4.45 -8.02 9.64
N PHE A 108 3.58 -7.02 9.83
CA PHE A 108 3.08 -6.10 8.80
C PHE A 108 2.36 -6.75 7.60
N SER A 109 2.04 -8.06 7.70
CA SER A 109 1.32 -8.84 6.69
C SER A 109 -0.01 -9.39 7.16
N LYS A 110 -0.31 -9.30 8.46
CA LYS A 110 -1.58 -9.74 9.08
C LYS A 110 -2.31 -8.55 9.72
N PRO A 111 -2.76 -7.57 8.91
CA PRO A 111 -3.45 -6.40 9.45
C PRO A 111 -4.82 -6.77 10.00
N ILE A 112 -5.32 -5.95 10.93
CA ILE A 112 -6.71 -6.03 11.40
C ILE A 112 -7.65 -5.30 10.42
N GLU A 113 -8.90 -5.69 10.40
CA GLU A 113 -10.00 -5.04 9.65
C GLU A 113 -9.65 -4.67 8.20
N ASN A 114 -9.71 -3.36 7.89
CA ASN A 114 -9.49 -2.80 6.56
C ASN A 114 -8.10 -2.13 6.40
N TYR A 115 -7.17 -2.41 7.30
CA TYR A 115 -5.80 -1.92 7.16
C TYR A 115 -5.02 -2.71 6.09
N PRO A 116 -4.04 -2.09 5.43
CA PRO A 116 -3.26 -2.77 4.40
C PRO A 116 -2.17 -3.67 4.96
N LYS A 117 -1.87 -4.76 4.24
CA LYS A 117 -0.58 -5.43 4.30
C LYS A 117 0.47 -4.47 3.74
N ILE A 118 1.55 -4.25 4.45
CA ILE A 118 2.60 -3.31 4.04
C ILE A 118 4.01 -3.92 3.99
N ALA A 119 4.22 -5.09 4.60
CA ALA A 119 5.48 -5.81 4.50
C ALA A 119 5.87 -6.06 3.05
N GLY A 120 7.14 -5.81 2.71
CA GLY A 120 7.73 -6.06 1.41
C GLY A 120 7.13 -5.26 0.24
N GLN A 121 6.20 -4.35 0.51
CA GLN A 121 5.71 -3.42 -0.52
C GLN A 121 6.85 -2.50 -0.96
N HIS A 122 6.84 -2.05 -2.20
CA HIS A 122 7.88 -1.17 -2.74
C HIS A 122 8.16 0.02 -1.82
N ASN A 123 9.39 0.15 -1.38
CA ASN A 123 9.80 1.16 -0.39
C ASN A 123 9.59 2.61 -0.88
N ASP A 124 9.80 2.85 -2.17
CA ASP A 124 9.53 4.14 -2.82
C ASP A 124 8.04 4.49 -2.81
N TYR A 125 7.16 3.50 -3.09
CA TYR A 125 5.72 3.68 -2.95
C TYR A 125 5.29 3.90 -1.50
N LEU A 126 5.83 3.11 -0.55
CA LEU A 126 5.54 3.30 0.89
C LEU A 126 5.92 4.71 1.33
N PHE A 127 7.09 5.18 0.91
CA PHE A 127 7.55 6.54 1.23
C PHE A 127 6.65 7.61 0.62
N ALA A 128 6.30 7.49 -0.67
CA ALA A 128 5.35 8.38 -1.32
C ALA A 128 3.98 8.37 -0.62
N ALA A 129 3.50 7.18 -0.22
CA ALA A 129 2.24 7.03 0.50
C ALA A 129 2.26 7.73 1.87
N LEU A 130 3.33 7.55 2.66
CA LEU A 130 3.46 8.21 3.97
C LEU A 130 3.55 9.73 3.84
N ARG A 131 4.27 10.23 2.85
CA ARG A 131 4.31 11.68 2.56
C ARG A 131 2.96 12.21 2.13
N ALA A 132 2.21 11.46 1.33
CA ALA A 132 0.89 11.86 0.87
C ALA A 132 -0.10 12.09 2.02
N TYR A 133 0.02 11.35 3.14
CA TYR A 133 -0.79 11.61 4.35
C TYR A 133 -0.44 12.92 5.06
N LYS A 134 0.73 13.49 4.81
CA LYS A 134 1.14 14.83 5.32
C LYS A 134 0.81 15.95 4.34
N THR A 135 0.45 15.61 3.10
CA THR A 135 0.23 16.60 2.04
C THR A 135 -1.17 17.17 2.15
N GLU A 136 -1.26 18.45 2.46
CA GLU A 136 -2.50 19.21 2.53
C GLU A 136 -2.62 20.14 1.31
N ASN A 137 -3.86 20.46 0.93
CA ASN A 137 -4.19 21.46 -0.10
C ASN A 137 -3.53 21.27 -1.49
N ASN A 138 -3.11 20.04 -1.83
CA ASN A 138 -2.61 19.73 -3.15
C ASN A 138 -3.70 19.05 -4.00
N PRO A 139 -4.04 19.54 -5.21
CA PRO A 139 -5.12 18.98 -6.03
C PRO A 139 -4.77 17.62 -6.65
N LYS A 140 -3.49 17.29 -6.79
CA LYS A 140 -3.01 16.08 -7.51
C LYS A 140 -2.43 15.02 -6.60
N MET A 141 -2.05 15.38 -5.37
CA MET A 141 -1.41 14.52 -4.38
C MET A 141 -2.09 14.67 -3.01
N GLY A 142 -2.01 13.62 -2.22
CA GLY A 142 -2.52 13.63 -0.86
C GLY A 142 -3.46 12.48 -0.57
N ARG A 143 -3.58 12.15 0.71
CA ARG A 143 -4.48 11.12 1.24
C ARG A 143 -5.17 11.66 2.47
N ASN A 144 -6.48 11.84 2.38
CA ASN A 144 -7.32 12.24 3.49
C ASN A 144 -7.68 10.98 4.30
N ASN A 145 -6.92 10.72 5.36
CA ASN A 145 -7.20 9.66 6.32
C ASN A 145 -6.73 10.14 7.70
N ALA A 146 -7.67 10.28 8.62
CA ALA A 146 -7.41 10.88 9.93
C ALA A 146 -6.35 10.10 10.74
N VAL A 147 -6.43 8.76 10.73
CA VAL A 147 -5.51 7.90 11.49
C VAL A 147 -4.08 8.03 10.93
N MET A 148 -3.90 7.69 9.64
CA MET A 148 -2.58 7.72 9.03
C MET A 148 -2.04 9.15 8.87
N GLY A 149 -2.90 10.15 8.76
CA GLY A 149 -2.51 11.56 8.77
C GLY A 149 -1.91 11.97 10.11
N ALA A 150 -2.56 11.60 11.22
CA ALA A 150 -2.03 11.83 12.56
C ALA A 150 -0.68 11.12 12.76
N VAL A 151 -0.59 9.84 12.37
CA VAL A 151 0.65 9.05 12.46
C VAL A 151 1.77 9.67 11.63
N ALA A 152 1.54 9.99 10.36
CA ALA A 152 2.59 10.50 9.48
C ALA A 152 3.14 11.86 9.94
N LYS A 153 2.31 12.70 10.58
CA LYS A 153 2.72 14.01 11.13
C LYS A 153 3.71 13.90 12.28
N LEU A 154 3.81 12.75 12.96
CA LEU A 154 4.78 12.52 14.03
C LEU A 154 6.23 12.45 13.55
N PHE A 155 6.46 12.27 12.26
CA PHE A 155 7.76 11.94 11.71
C PHE A 155 8.28 12.97 10.71
N SER A 156 9.59 13.17 10.73
CA SER A 156 10.30 13.87 9.68
C SER A 156 10.33 13.07 8.37
N THR A 157 10.69 13.73 7.28
CA THR A 157 10.84 13.06 5.97
C THR A 157 11.90 11.96 6.00
N ALA A 158 13.01 12.16 6.72
CA ALA A 158 14.07 11.17 6.88
C ALA A 158 13.58 9.93 7.65
N GLU A 159 12.81 10.12 8.73
CA GLU A 159 12.21 9.05 9.52
C GLU A 159 11.18 8.26 8.70
N LEU A 160 10.32 8.93 7.93
CA LEU A 160 9.40 8.26 7.01
C LEU A 160 10.12 7.42 5.97
N LYS A 161 11.27 7.90 5.47
CA LYS A 161 12.11 7.13 4.54
C LYS A 161 12.72 5.90 5.20
N ALA A 162 13.21 6.03 6.44
CA ALA A 162 13.76 4.91 7.20
C ALA A 162 12.70 3.83 7.48
N LEU A 163 11.50 4.23 7.93
CA LEU A 163 10.34 3.34 8.12
C LEU A 163 9.97 2.62 6.82
N SER A 164 9.87 3.34 5.71
CA SER A 164 9.53 2.77 4.40
C SER A 164 10.58 1.78 3.90
N SER A 165 11.87 2.07 4.14
CA SER A 165 12.96 1.17 3.76
C SER A 165 12.92 -0.13 4.54
N TYR A 166 12.72 -0.07 5.86
CA TYR A 166 12.62 -1.25 6.70
C TYR A 166 11.40 -2.10 6.33
N VAL A 167 10.20 -1.51 6.34
CA VAL A 167 8.97 -2.26 6.06
C VAL A 167 8.96 -2.83 4.65
N GLY A 168 9.53 -2.09 3.68
CA GLY A 168 9.67 -2.55 2.29
C GLY A 168 10.71 -3.66 2.09
N SER A 169 11.59 -3.93 3.06
CA SER A 169 12.57 -5.01 2.99
C SER A 169 12.09 -6.33 3.60
N LEU A 170 10.92 -6.33 4.24
CA LEU A 170 10.37 -7.52 4.88
C LEU A 170 9.80 -8.52 3.88
N ASP A 171 9.75 -9.79 4.28
CA ASP A 171 9.06 -10.84 3.52
C ASP A 171 7.59 -10.51 3.33
N THR A 172 7.02 -10.90 2.18
CA THR A 172 5.68 -10.48 1.80
C THR A 172 4.91 -11.55 1.02
N GLU A 173 3.60 -11.54 1.18
CA GLU A 173 2.63 -12.23 0.31
C GLU A 173 2.20 -11.35 -0.87
N LEU A 174 2.51 -10.04 -0.84
CA LEU A 174 2.16 -9.13 -1.92
C LEU A 174 2.95 -9.46 -3.18
N LYS A 175 2.29 -9.42 -4.32
CA LYS A 175 2.90 -9.77 -5.61
C LYS A 175 2.50 -8.79 -6.72
N THR A 176 3.39 -8.62 -7.67
CA THR A 176 3.06 -8.21 -9.04
C THR A 176 2.91 -9.48 -9.85
N VAL A 177 1.68 -9.79 -10.28
CA VAL A 177 1.38 -11.00 -11.06
C VAL A 177 1.25 -10.63 -12.52
N PRO A 178 2.27 -10.93 -13.36
CA PRO A 178 2.19 -10.69 -14.80
C PRO A 178 1.16 -11.61 -15.44
N GLN A 179 0.45 -11.11 -16.44
CA GLN A 179 -0.37 -11.94 -17.29
C GLN A 179 0.42 -12.35 -18.54
N SER A 180 0.51 -13.65 -18.79
CA SER A 180 1.29 -14.21 -19.90
C SER A 180 0.64 -14.00 -21.27
N LYS A 181 -0.63 -13.58 -21.33
CA LYS A 181 -1.36 -13.37 -22.58
C LYS A 181 -2.11 -12.04 -22.52
N PHE A 182 -1.54 -11.01 -23.12
CA PHE A 182 -2.32 -9.89 -23.65
C PHE A 182 -2.97 -10.37 -24.96
N ARG A 183 -4.27 -10.53 -24.95
CA ARG A 183 -5.08 -10.66 -26.17
C ARG A 183 -5.87 -9.39 -26.36
#